data_cc58ba8a5c5de11b421cff77c160c121
#
_entry.id   cc58ba8a5c5de11b421cff77c160c121
#
_cell.length_a   1.000
_cell.length_b   1.000
_cell.length_c   1.000
_cell.angle_alpha   90.00
_cell.angle_beta   90.00
_cell.angle_gamma   90.00
#
_symmetry.space_group_name_H-M   'P 1'
#
loop_
_entity.id
_entity.type
_entity.pdbx_description
1 polymer ?
#
loop_
_entity_poly.entity_id
_entity_poly.type
_entity_poly.pdbx_seq_one_letter_code
_entity_poly.pdbx_strand_id
1 'polypeptide(L)'
;MPKRPTTIDEYLKAKPPELRVVLSQVRRAIGRAIPRATESISYQIPAYRLGTSPVVFFAGWTEHYSVYPASAALVAAFANELEPYSISKGTIRFPLDRKVPTALIARLAKFLFKEASLRASTKKSRKKAPAGKAPAKKASSRRRARAS
;
A
#
# COMPACT_ATOMS: atom_id res chain seq x y z
N MET A 1 -27.31 6.07 9.92
CA MET A 1 -26.13 6.34 9.11
C MET A 1 -24.91 5.67 9.68
N PRO A 2 -24.24 4.86 8.90
CA PRO A 2 -23.03 4.26 9.41
C PRO A 2 -21.98 5.33 9.64
N LYS A 3 -21.34 5.22 10.75
CA LYS A 3 -20.28 6.13 11.11
C LYS A 3 -19.02 5.81 10.29
N ARG A 4 -18.35 6.83 9.80
CA ARG A 4 -17.10 6.62 9.10
C ARG A 4 -16.03 6.18 10.10
N PRO A 5 -15.25 5.16 9.77
CA PRO A 5 -14.21 4.71 10.69
C PRO A 5 -13.12 5.75 10.83
N THR A 6 -12.62 5.90 12.04
CA THR A 6 -11.50 6.79 12.32
C THR A 6 -10.27 5.99 12.74
N THR A 7 -10.44 4.70 13.00
CA THR A 7 -9.33 3.80 13.33
C THR A 7 -9.48 2.51 12.56
N ILE A 8 -8.39 1.77 12.47
CA ILE A 8 -8.44 0.45 11.82
C ILE A 8 -9.34 -0.49 12.60
N ASP A 9 -9.32 -0.40 13.93
CA ASP A 9 -10.22 -1.21 14.75
C ASP A 9 -11.68 -1.00 14.35
N GLU A 10 -12.08 0.25 14.19
CA GLU A 10 -13.45 0.57 13.79
C GLU A 10 -13.76 0.04 12.41
N TYR A 11 -12.79 0.17 11.50
CA TYR A 11 -12.97 -0.33 10.13
C TYR A 11 -13.23 -1.84 10.13
N LEU A 12 -12.42 -2.57 10.88
CA LEU A 12 -12.55 -4.03 10.95
C LEU A 12 -13.86 -4.44 11.62
N LYS A 13 -14.25 -3.71 12.65
CA LYS A 13 -15.47 -4.01 13.38
C LYS A 13 -16.71 -3.98 12.51
N ALA A 14 -16.69 -3.11 11.51
CA ALA A 14 -17.82 -2.94 10.60
C ALA A 14 -17.91 -4.03 9.53
N LYS A 15 -16.94 -4.93 9.46
CA LYS A 15 -16.89 -5.97 8.43
C LYS A 15 -17.50 -7.28 8.94
N PRO A 16 -18.00 -8.12 8.03
CA PRO A 16 -18.46 -9.46 8.44
C PRO A 16 -17.35 -10.26 9.10
N PRO A 17 -17.70 -11.21 9.97
CA PRO A 17 -16.69 -11.96 10.73
C PRO A 17 -15.62 -12.64 9.86
N GLU A 18 -16.01 -13.24 8.75
CA GLU A 18 -15.06 -13.92 7.87
C GLU A 18 -14.03 -12.95 7.30
N LEU A 19 -14.52 -11.81 6.84
CA LEU A 19 -13.64 -10.80 6.28
C LEU A 19 -12.78 -10.18 7.36
N ARG A 20 -13.34 -10.01 8.54
CA ARG A 20 -12.60 -9.44 9.68
C ARG A 20 -11.39 -10.29 10.03
N VAL A 21 -11.55 -11.60 10.01
CA VAL A 21 -10.44 -12.51 10.30
C VAL A 21 -9.32 -12.34 9.27
N VAL A 22 -9.70 -12.30 8.01
CA VAL A 22 -8.74 -12.13 6.91
C VAL A 22 -8.01 -10.80 7.03
N LEU A 23 -8.77 -9.73 7.21
CA LEU A 23 -8.17 -8.40 7.29
C LEU A 23 -7.29 -8.23 8.53
N SER A 24 -7.63 -8.92 9.62
CA SER A 24 -6.80 -8.90 10.81
C SER A 24 -5.44 -9.55 10.55
N GLN A 25 -5.42 -10.60 9.74
CA GLN A 25 -4.16 -11.23 9.35
C GLN A 25 -3.33 -10.30 8.47
N VAL A 26 -3.97 -9.60 7.55
CA VAL A 26 -3.29 -8.62 6.70
C VAL A 26 -2.71 -7.51 7.56
N ARG A 27 -3.52 -6.98 8.48
CA ARG A 27 -3.08 -5.92 9.40
C ARG A 27 -1.84 -6.35 10.17
N ARG A 28 -1.88 -7.57 10.70
CA ARG A 28 -0.77 -8.08 11.50
C ARG A 28 0.49 -8.25 10.66
N ALA A 29 0.34 -8.78 9.45
CA ALA A 29 1.48 -8.98 8.55
C ALA A 29 2.14 -7.66 8.22
N ILE A 30 1.36 -6.66 7.86
CA ILE A 30 1.89 -5.35 7.52
C ILE A 30 2.52 -4.68 8.74
N GLY A 31 1.82 -4.71 9.87
CA GLY A 31 2.30 -4.06 11.09
C GLY A 31 3.64 -4.63 11.56
N ARG A 32 3.81 -5.93 11.44
CA ARG A 32 5.07 -6.56 11.83
C ARG A 32 6.18 -6.26 10.84
N ALA A 33 5.82 -6.12 9.57
CA ALA A 33 6.82 -5.86 8.54
C ALA A 33 7.35 -4.44 8.60
N ILE A 34 6.51 -3.48 8.95
CA ILE A 34 6.89 -2.07 8.98
C ILE A 34 6.47 -1.44 10.31
N PRO A 35 7.09 -1.86 11.42
CA PRO A 35 6.66 -1.40 12.75
C PRO A 35 6.83 0.09 12.98
N ARG A 36 7.61 0.77 12.14
CA ARG A 36 7.80 2.20 12.27
C ARG A 36 6.71 3.02 11.59
N ALA A 37 5.86 2.35 10.82
CA ALA A 37 4.74 3.03 10.19
C ALA A 37 3.62 3.22 11.19
N THR A 38 2.85 4.28 11.01
CA THR A 38 1.72 4.60 11.88
C THR A 38 0.42 4.17 11.22
N GLU A 39 -0.37 3.39 11.97
CA GLU A 39 -1.69 2.99 11.48
C GLU A 39 -2.64 4.18 11.47
N SER A 40 -3.46 4.26 10.44
CA SER A 40 -4.44 5.34 10.33
C SER A 40 -5.54 4.94 9.37
N ILE A 41 -6.50 5.85 9.19
CA ILE A 41 -7.52 5.72 8.17
C ILE A 41 -7.29 6.83 7.16
N SER A 42 -7.27 6.49 5.90
CA SER A 42 -7.13 7.44 4.81
C SER A 42 -8.04 7.01 3.69
N TYR A 43 -8.80 7.93 3.13
CA TYR A 43 -9.82 7.59 2.13
C TYR A 43 -10.79 6.54 2.66
N GLN A 44 -11.04 6.58 3.96
CA GLN A 44 -11.97 5.69 4.66
C GLN A 44 -11.54 4.23 4.69
N ILE A 45 -10.26 3.96 4.47
CA ILE A 45 -9.73 2.62 4.56
C ILE A 45 -8.43 2.60 5.36
N PRO A 46 -8.04 1.43 5.87
CA PRO A 46 -6.79 1.33 6.63
C PRO A 46 -5.57 1.72 5.82
N ALA A 47 -4.72 2.48 6.44
CA ALA A 47 -3.49 2.96 5.83
C ALA A 47 -2.36 2.94 6.86
N TYR A 48 -1.15 2.78 6.35
CA TYR A 48 0.06 2.89 7.18
C TYR A 48 0.87 4.05 6.65
N ARG A 49 1.31 4.91 7.54
CA ARG A 49 1.99 6.15 7.16
C ARG A 49 3.43 6.19 7.63
N LEU A 50 4.25 6.85 6.85
CA LEU A 50 5.58 7.28 7.27
C LEU A 50 5.50 8.79 7.38
N GLY A 51 5.46 9.29 8.63
CA GLY A 51 5.16 10.69 8.85
C GLY A 51 3.73 11.00 8.42
N THR A 52 3.56 11.90 7.48
CA THR A 52 2.25 12.26 6.96
C THR A 52 1.94 11.58 5.63
N SER A 53 2.88 10.81 5.10
CA SER A 53 2.73 10.20 3.78
C SER A 53 2.23 8.77 3.90
N PRO A 54 1.13 8.43 3.22
CA PRO A 54 0.68 7.05 3.22
C PRO A 54 1.68 6.16 2.49
N VAL A 55 1.91 4.98 3.03
CA VAL A 55 2.85 4.01 2.47
C VAL A 55 2.11 2.86 1.82
N VAL A 56 1.21 2.26 2.57
CA VAL A 56 0.47 1.10 2.08
C VAL A 56 -0.95 1.16 2.64
N PHE A 57 -1.90 0.70 1.83
CA PHE A 57 -3.31 0.63 2.19
C PHE A 57 -3.78 -0.81 2.05
N PHE A 58 -4.80 -1.17 2.81
CA PHE A 58 -5.53 -2.40 2.51
C PHE A 58 -7.02 -2.14 2.70
N ALA A 59 -7.83 -2.94 2.02
CA ALA A 59 -9.28 -2.77 2.08
C ALA A 59 -9.94 -4.11 1.88
N GLY A 60 -11.13 -4.25 2.46
CA GLY A 60 -11.91 -5.48 2.31
C GLY A 60 -13.15 -5.23 1.49
N TRP A 61 -13.45 -6.18 0.62
CA TRP A 61 -14.61 -6.15 -0.28
C TRP A 61 -15.39 -7.44 -0.12
N THR A 62 -16.45 -7.59 -0.87
CA THR A 62 -17.33 -8.75 -0.71
C THR A 62 -16.63 -10.08 -0.99
N GLU A 63 -15.85 -10.14 -2.06
CA GLU A 63 -15.25 -11.39 -2.48
C GLU A 63 -13.73 -11.37 -2.51
N HIS A 64 -13.14 -10.26 -2.12
CA HIS A 64 -11.68 -10.14 -2.13
C HIS A 64 -11.25 -9.06 -1.16
N TYR A 65 -9.96 -9.00 -0.91
CA TYR A 65 -9.37 -7.87 -0.21
C TYR A 65 -8.23 -7.36 -1.07
N SER A 66 -7.85 -6.12 -0.83
CA SER A 66 -6.88 -5.43 -1.69
C SER A 66 -5.74 -4.87 -0.87
N VAL A 67 -4.57 -4.79 -1.51
CA VAL A 67 -3.41 -4.08 -0.97
C VAL A 67 -2.94 -3.14 -2.08
N TYR A 68 -2.60 -1.92 -1.73
CA TYR A 68 -2.10 -0.95 -2.71
C TYR A 68 -1.23 0.09 -2.03
N PRO A 69 -0.43 0.84 -2.81
CA PRO A 69 -0.39 0.87 -4.27
C PRO A 69 0.47 -0.25 -4.85
N ALA A 70 0.09 -0.72 -6.03
CA ALA A 70 0.91 -1.64 -6.79
C ALA A 70 1.71 -0.81 -7.78
N SER A 71 2.80 -0.23 -7.30
CA SER A 71 3.65 0.60 -8.17
C SER A 71 4.30 -0.26 -9.25
N ALA A 72 4.73 0.39 -10.32
CA ALA A 72 5.41 -0.33 -11.40
C ALA A 72 6.64 -1.07 -10.87
N ALA A 73 7.39 -0.44 -9.97
CA ALA A 73 8.57 -1.05 -9.39
C ALA A 73 8.22 -2.27 -8.56
N LEU A 74 7.14 -2.19 -7.79
CA LEU A 74 6.69 -3.30 -6.96
C LEU A 74 6.25 -4.48 -7.84
N VAL A 75 5.47 -4.18 -8.87
CA VAL A 75 4.99 -5.23 -9.78
C VAL A 75 6.15 -5.93 -10.45
N ALA A 76 7.15 -5.18 -10.88
CA ALA A 76 8.34 -5.75 -11.50
C ALA A 76 9.13 -6.61 -10.52
N ALA A 77 9.30 -6.13 -9.29
CA ALA A 77 10.09 -6.83 -8.29
C ALA A 77 9.42 -8.13 -7.83
N PHE A 78 8.09 -8.17 -7.85
CA PHE A 78 7.33 -9.32 -7.35
C PHE A 78 6.52 -10.02 -8.44
N ALA A 79 6.95 -9.88 -9.69
CA ALA A 79 6.17 -10.38 -10.83
C ALA A 79 5.78 -11.87 -10.67
N ASN A 80 6.72 -12.71 -10.26
CA ASN A 80 6.44 -14.13 -10.12
C ASN A 80 5.47 -14.42 -8.99
N GLU A 81 5.68 -13.77 -7.85
CA GLU A 81 4.84 -14.00 -6.69
C GLU A 81 3.42 -13.45 -6.88
N LEU A 82 3.29 -12.41 -7.69
CA LEU A 82 2.01 -11.77 -7.92
C LEU A 82 1.22 -12.39 -9.06
N GLU A 83 1.84 -13.31 -9.80
CA GLU A 83 1.18 -13.93 -10.96
C GLU A 83 -0.20 -14.51 -10.64
N PRO A 84 -0.39 -15.22 -9.51
CA PRO A 84 -1.71 -15.80 -9.21
C PRO A 84 -2.76 -14.78 -8.81
N TYR A 85 -2.39 -13.53 -8.64
CA TYR A 85 -3.30 -12.51 -8.15
C TYR A 85 -3.63 -11.51 -9.24
N SER A 86 -4.75 -10.82 -9.06
CA SER A 86 -5.21 -9.83 -10.02
C SER A 86 -4.65 -8.45 -9.68
N ILE A 87 -4.11 -7.77 -10.68
CA ILE A 87 -3.60 -6.41 -10.48
C ILE A 87 -4.28 -5.50 -11.48
N SER A 88 -4.84 -4.42 -10.98
CA SER A 88 -5.56 -3.48 -11.82
C SER A 88 -5.51 -2.10 -11.20
N LYS A 89 -5.12 -1.11 -11.99
CA LYS A 89 -5.14 0.29 -11.56
C LYS A 89 -4.41 0.54 -10.23
N GLY A 90 -3.26 -0.10 -10.08
CA GLY A 90 -2.46 0.10 -8.88
C GLY A 90 -2.96 -0.64 -7.66
N THR A 91 -3.83 -1.62 -7.85
CA THR A 91 -4.41 -2.39 -6.76
C THR A 91 -4.12 -3.87 -6.95
N ILE A 92 -3.66 -4.54 -5.89
CA ILE A 92 -3.47 -5.99 -5.91
C ILE A 92 -4.67 -6.60 -5.21
N ARG A 93 -5.37 -7.50 -5.89
CA ARG A 93 -6.55 -8.17 -5.34
C ARG A 93 -6.22 -9.59 -4.92
N PHE A 94 -6.62 -9.92 -3.70
CA PHE A 94 -6.42 -11.26 -3.15
C PHE A 94 -7.78 -11.88 -2.91
N PRO A 95 -8.02 -13.11 -3.40
CA PRO A 95 -9.31 -13.75 -3.20
C PRO A 95 -9.51 -14.18 -1.75
N LEU A 96 -10.74 -14.09 -1.27
CA LEU A 96 -11.05 -14.46 0.12
C LEU A 96 -11.07 -15.98 0.31
N ASP A 97 -11.23 -16.74 -0.76
CA ASP A 97 -11.33 -18.19 -0.66
C ASP A 97 -9.98 -18.90 -0.57
N ARG A 98 -8.92 -18.14 -0.44
CA ARG A 98 -7.57 -18.70 -0.31
C ARG A 98 -6.92 -18.22 0.97
N LYS A 99 -5.95 -19.00 1.42
CA LYS A 99 -5.16 -18.61 2.57
C LYS A 99 -4.49 -17.25 2.33
N VAL A 100 -4.47 -16.43 3.36
CA VAL A 100 -3.82 -15.12 3.27
C VAL A 100 -2.30 -15.32 3.13
N PRO A 101 -1.69 -14.82 2.05
CA PRO A 101 -0.24 -14.96 1.87
C PRO A 101 0.50 -13.94 2.72
N THR A 102 0.52 -14.17 4.04
CA THR A 102 1.06 -13.19 4.98
C THR A 102 2.52 -12.86 4.74
N ALA A 103 3.33 -13.85 4.37
CA ALA A 103 4.74 -13.61 4.08
C ALA A 103 4.91 -12.70 2.87
N LEU A 104 4.12 -12.93 1.82
CA LEU A 104 4.16 -12.08 0.65
C LEU A 104 3.71 -10.67 0.98
N ILE A 105 2.59 -10.54 1.68
CA ILE A 105 2.07 -9.22 2.05
C ILE A 105 3.09 -8.45 2.88
N ALA A 106 3.77 -9.13 3.80
CA ALA A 106 4.82 -8.50 4.60
C ALA A 106 5.94 -7.97 3.73
N ARG A 107 6.34 -8.75 2.73
CA ARG A 107 7.41 -8.33 1.81
C ARG A 107 6.98 -7.17 0.93
N LEU A 108 5.74 -7.18 0.50
CA LEU A 108 5.19 -6.06 -0.27
C LEU A 108 5.20 -4.78 0.57
N ALA A 109 4.79 -4.89 1.82
CA ALA A 109 4.76 -3.74 2.72
C ALA A 109 6.17 -3.19 2.94
N LYS A 110 7.15 -4.08 3.16
CA LYS A 110 8.54 -3.65 3.34
C LYS A 110 9.06 -2.92 2.11
N PHE A 111 8.72 -3.44 0.93
CA PHE A 111 9.15 -2.81 -0.31
C PHE A 111 8.57 -1.40 -0.43
N LEU A 112 7.28 -1.27 -0.17
CA LEU A 112 6.63 0.04 -0.25
C LEU A 112 7.17 1.01 0.80
N PHE A 113 7.45 0.51 1.99
CA PHE A 113 8.01 1.34 3.04
C PHE A 113 9.40 1.83 2.66
N LYS A 114 10.20 0.95 2.07
CA LYS A 114 11.53 1.32 1.62
C LYS A 114 11.45 2.39 0.52
N GLU A 115 10.53 2.21 -0.41
CA GLU A 115 10.32 3.22 -1.47
C GLU A 115 9.94 4.57 -0.85
N ALA A 116 9.04 4.54 0.12
CA ALA A 116 8.59 5.75 0.77
C ALA A 116 9.73 6.42 1.54
N SER A 117 10.57 5.62 2.20
CA SER A 117 11.72 6.14 2.93
C SER A 117 12.71 6.82 1.99
N LEU A 118 12.94 6.22 0.83
CA LEU A 118 13.84 6.81 -0.15
C LEU A 118 13.27 8.10 -0.71
N ARG A 119 11.97 8.13 -0.98
CA ARG A 119 11.33 9.36 -1.46
C ARG A 119 11.41 10.47 -0.41
N ALA A 120 11.19 10.13 0.85
CA ALA A 120 11.27 11.11 1.92
C ALA A 120 12.68 11.68 2.04
N SER A 121 13.69 10.82 1.92
CA SER A 121 15.08 11.23 1.97
C SER A 121 15.40 12.16 0.80
N THR A 122 14.97 11.80 -0.40
CA THR A 122 15.18 12.62 -1.59
C THR A 122 14.47 13.96 -1.47
N LYS A 123 13.25 13.94 -0.94
CA LYS A 123 12.49 15.17 -0.74
C LYS A 123 13.18 16.10 0.24
N LYS A 124 13.75 15.55 1.28
CA LYS A 124 14.51 16.34 2.23
C LYS A 124 15.69 17.03 1.58
N SER A 125 16.40 16.31 0.74
CA SER A 125 17.53 16.88 0.01
C SER A 125 17.07 17.99 -0.92
N ARG A 126 15.93 17.78 -1.57
CA ARG A 126 15.40 18.76 -2.51
C ARG A 126 14.90 20.01 -1.85
N LYS A 127 14.51 19.92 -0.60
CA LYS A 127 14.06 21.12 0.12
C LYS A 127 15.13 22.16 0.21
N LYS A 128 16.37 21.74 0.18
CA LYS A 128 17.49 22.67 0.21
C LYS A 128 17.81 23.20 -1.16
N ALA A 129 17.39 22.52 -2.21
CA ALA A 129 17.58 22.97 -3.57
C ALA A 129 16.34 23.72 -4.00
N PRO A 130 16.48 24.63 -4.88
CA PRO A 130 15.31 25.30 -5.44
C PRO A 130 14.55 24.27 -6.23
N ALA A 131 13.56 24.15 -6.07
CA ALA A 131 12.95 23.31 -6.65
C ALA A 131 12.56 22.89 -7.66
N GLY A 132 12.41 22.65 -7.91
CA GLY A 132 12.07 22.18 -8.72
C GLY A 132 11.12 21.36 -9.06
N LYS A 133 10.79 21.22 -9.43
CA LYS A 133 10.13 20.47 -9.79
C LYS A 133 10.13 19.50 -10.36
N ALA A 134 9.83 19.21 -10.61
CA ALA A 134 9.80 18.35 -11.06
C ALA A 134 9.66 17.57 -11.67
N PRO A 135 9.56 17.39 -12.02
CA PRO A 135 9.29 16.50 -12.61
C PRO A 135 9.08 15.53 -12.82
N ALA A 136 9.01 15.42 -12.75
CA ALA A 136 8.85 14.47 -13.09
C ALA A 136 8.60 13.68 -13.35
N LYS A 137 8.56 13.46 -13.36
CA LYS A 137 8.33 12.60 -13.87
C LYS A 137 8.20 11.97 -14.28
N LYS A 138 8.38 12.08 -14.32
CA LYS A 138 8.39 11.44 -15.07
C LYS A 138 8.29 10.95 -15.51
N ALA A 139 8.56 11.28 -15.46
CA ALA A 139 8.60 10.77 -16.30
C ALA A 139 8.47 10.40 -16.64
N SER A 140 8.74 10.56 -16.46
CA SER A 140 8.64 10.07 -17.22
C SER A 140 8.47 9.87 -17.57
N SER A 141 8.77 10.18 -17.45
CA SER A 141 8.77 9.86 -18.23
C SER A 141 8.91 9.82 -18.64
N ARG A 142 9.30 10.09 -18.68
CA ARG A 142 9.63 9.94 -19.41
C ARG A 142 9.72 9.60 -19.83
N ARG A 143 10.14 9.95 -19.76
CA ARG A 143 10.41 9.64 -20.41
C ARG A 143 10.16 9.22 -20.80
N ARG A 144 10.44 9.45 -20.67
CA ARG A 144 10.40 9.05 -21.24
C ARG A 144 10.01 8.82 -21.72
N ALA A 145 10.37 9.30 -21.47
CA ALA A 145 10.21 9.07 -22.09
C ALA A 145 10.20 9.12 -22.45
N ARG A 146 10.57 9.34 -22.67
CA ARG A 146 10.75 9.22 -23.22
C ARG A 146 10.41 8.90 -23.58
N ALA A 147 10.70 9.29 -23.32
CA ALA A 147 10.49 8.93 -23.65
C ALA A 147 10.03 8.82 -23.72
N SER A 148 10.32 8.93 -23.68
CA SER A 148 10.01 8.68 -23.84
C SER A 148 9.76 8.56 -23.90
#